data_9fb1e79b96117fefa40a629ca7956e58
#
_entry.id   9fb1e79b96117fefa40a629ca7956e58
#
_cell.length_a   1.000
_cell.length_b   1.000
_cell.length_c   1.000
_cell.angle_alpha   90.00
_cell.angle_beta   90.00
_cell.angle_gamma   90.00
#
_symmetry.space_group_name_H-M   'P 1'
#
loop_
_entity.id
_entity.type
_entity.pdbx_description
1 polymer ?
#
loop_
_entity_poly.entity_id
_entity_poly.type
_entity_poly.pdbx_seq_one_letter_code
_entity_poly.pdbx_strand_id
1 'polypeptide(L)'
;EHIRSTYGDRLTLLEGDAVKVPFPPFDVFVSNLPYSVSTPIIFKLLEQPFRTAVVMVQKEFADRMVADVGSPDYSRLTVNLFYRADCEIMEPVPASRFDPRPKVDSAVVRITPRPAPFEVLDERTFFDVTEACFNHRRKKIGTSLKNTGLVDSSEGIPYRDERIEDLRPSEIGEIADEVYRRRRCRRPRGSHRLEIQHVVFPRMDS
;
A
#
# COMPACT_ATOMS: atom_id res chain seq x y z
N GLU A 1 31.54 4.59 12.01
CA GLU A 1 32.37 5.64 12.68
C GLU A 1 32.44 6.92 11.81
N HIS A 2 32.85 6.85 10.57
CA HIS A 2 33.01 7.99 9.65
C HIS A 2 31.74 8.85 9.52
N ILE A 3 30.56 8.25 9.35
CA ILE A 3 29.30 8.97 9.22
C ILE A 3 28.97 9.76 10.50
N ARG A 4 29.15 9.16 11.67
CA ARG A 4 28.93 9.82 12.96
C ARG A 4 29.89 11.01 13.20
N SER A 5 31.16 10.86 12.80
CA SER A 5 32.14 11.94 12.92
C SER A 5 31.85 13.13 12.00
N THR A 6 31.23 12.87 10.83
CA THR A 6 30.90 13.92 9.85
C THR A 6 29.64 14.72 10.22
N TYR A 7 28.61 14.06 10.74
CA TYR A 7 27.28 14.67 10.93
C TYR A 7 26.94 14.96 12.39
N GLY A 8 27.69 14.35 13.36
CA GLY A 8 27.52 14.60 14.81
C GLY A 8 26.07 14.41 15.28
N ASP A 9 25.61 15.34 16.12
CA ASP A 9 24.25 15.31 16.72
C ASP A 9 23.10 15.52 15.71
N ARG A 10 23.42 15.89 14.47
CA ARG A 10 22.43 16.02 13.39
C ARG A 10 22.00 14.70 12.80
N LEU A 11 22.65 13.60 13.17
CA LEU A 11 22.37 12.27 12.67
C LEU A 11 22.05 11.28 13.78
N THR A 12 20.86 10.70 13.75
CA THR A 12 20.52 9.52 14.56
C THR A 12 20.66 8.29 13.69
N LEU A 13 21.61 7.41 14.03
CA LEU A 13 21.83 6.16 13.32
C LEU A 13 21.09 5.01 14.01
N LEU A 14 20.13 4.42 13.31
CA LEU A 14 19.40 3.23 13.74
C LEU A 14 19.96 2.02 12.99
N GLU A 15 20.42 1.01 13.73
CA GLU A 15 20.89 -0.25 13.17
C GLU A 15 19.77 -1.29 13.23
N GLY A 16 19.54 -1.99 12.11
CA GLY A 16 18.57 -3.07 12.06
C GLY A 16 17.97 -3.32 10.68
N ASP A 17 17.09 -4.30 10.60
CA ASP A 17 16.32 -4.61 9.40
C ASP A 17 15.20 -3.56 9.23
N ALA A 18 15.28 -2.76 8.17
CA ALA A 18 14.33 -1.67 7.88
C ALA A 18 12.87 -2.13 7.75
N VAL A 19 12.64 -3.41 7.42
CA VAL A 19 11.28 -3.99 7.39
C VAL A 19 10.74 -4.19 8.82
N LYS A 20 11.60 -4.52 9.78
CA LYS A 20 11.22 -4.91 11.15
C LYS A 20 11.30 -3.75 12.14
N VAL A 21 12.38 -2.96 12.07
CA VAL A 21 12.62 -1.84 13.01
C VAL A 21 11.56 -0.76 12.78
N PRO A 22 10.83 -0.29 13.81
CA PRO A 22 9.88 0.82 13.66
C PRO A 22 10.57 2.06 13.11
N PHE A 23 9.91 2.74 12.17
CA PHE A 23 10.41 4.04 11.72
C PHE A 23 10.19 5.07 12.84
N PRO A 24 11.18 5.93 13.12
CA PRO A 24 10.94 7.10 13.97
C PRO A 24 9.95 8.04 13.28
N PRO A 25 9.32 8.97 14.01
CA PRO A 25 8.55 10.05 13.39
C PRO A 25 9.42 10.85 12.40
N PHE A 26 8.90 11.16 11.23
CA PHE A 26 9.60 11.93 10.20
C PHE A 26 8.60 12.68 9.31
N ASP A 27 9.04 13.79 8.72
CA ASP A 27 8.27 14.55 7.73
C ASP A 27 8.58 14.12 6.30
N VAL A 28 9.84 13.81 6.04
CA VAL A 28 10.34 13.47 4.71
C VAL A 28 11.08 12.13 4.76
N PHE A 29 10.73 11.25 3.84
CA PHE A 29 11.40 9.98 3.65
C PHE A 29 12.18 9.99 2.34
N VAL A 30 13.48 9.72 2.38
CA VAL A 30 14.32 9.61 1.18
C VAL A 30 15.10 8.31 1.22
N SER A 31 14.99 7.49 0.18
CA SER A 31 15.66 6.20 0.17
C SER A 31 15.94 5.68 -1.24
N ASN A 32 17.11 5.07 -1.40
CA ASN A 32 17.35 4.10 -2.46
C ASN A 32 16.97 2.73 -1.90
N LEU A 33 15.77 2.23 -2.26
CA LEU A 33 15.25 0.99 -1.68
C LEU A 33 15.92 -0.25 -2.27
N PRO A 34 16.39 -1.19 -1.43
CA PRO A 34 16.81 -2.49 -1.93
C PRO A 34 15.62 -3.18 -2.62
N TYR A 35 15.82 -3.66 -3.84
CA TYR A 35 14.73 -4.16 -4.70
C TYR A 35 13.89 -5.28 -4.06
N SER A 36 14.57 -6.18 -3.32
CA SER A 36 13.90 -7.32 -2.67
C SER A 36 12.93 -6.95 -1.55
N VAL A 37 13.04 -5.74 -0.99
CA VAL A 37 12.23 -5.30 0.16
C VAL A 37 11.44 -4.02 -0.10
N SER A 38 11.37 -3.57 -1.36
CA SER A 38 10.64 -2.35 -1.72
C SER A 38 9.15 -2.43 -1.33
N THR A 39 8.47 -3.55 -1.63
CA THR A 39 7.05 -3.72 -1.30
C THR A 39 6.76 -3.58 0.20
N PRO A 40 7.38 -4.36 1.11
CA PRO A 40 7.10 -4.23 2.55
C PRO A 40 7.48 -2.87 3.11
N ILE A 41 8.53 -2.22 2.61
CA ILE A 41 8.92 -0.89 3.07
C ILE A 41 7.90 0.16 2.63
N ILE A 42 7.40 0.11 1.39
CA ILE A 42 6.36 1.04 0.91
C ILE A 42 5.07 0.86 1.72
N PHE A 43 4.61 -0.38 1.98
CA PHE A 43 3.42 -0.58 2.79
C PHE A 43 3.59 -0.07 4.22
N LYS A 44 4.73 -0.33 4.83
CA LYS A 44 5.05 0.19 6.16
C LYS A 44 5.14 1.73 6.19
N LEU A 45 5.66 2.34 5.13
CA LEU A 45 5.69 3.79 4.96
C LEU A 45 4.27 4.37 4.94
N LEU A 46 3.35 3.76 4.22
CA LEU A 46 1.96 4.21 4.11
C LEU A 46 1.14 4.07 5.42
N GLU A 47 1.64 3.35 6.41
CA GLU A 47 1.05 3.24 7.75
C GLU A 47 1.47 4.39 8.68
N GLN A 48 2.43 5.23 8.26
CA GLN A 48 2.97 6.34 9.05
C GLN A 48 2.47 7.68 8.51
N PRO A 49 2.28 8.69 9.36
CA PRO A 49 2.09 10.05 8.90
C PRO A 49 3.42 10.61 8.37
N PHE A 50 3.42 11.17 7.17
CA PHE A 50 4.57 11.88 6.60
C PHE A 50 4.08 12.92 5.57
N ARG A 51 4.93 13.89 5.24
CA ARG A 51 4.60 14.95 4.28
C ARG A 51 4.89 14.50 2.84
N THR A 52 6.02 13.88 2.60
CA THR A 52 6.43 13.39 1.27
C THR A 52 7.50 12.31 1.40
N ALA A 53 7.52 11.40 0.44
CA ALA A 53 8.61 10.46 0.27
C ALA A 53 9.15 10.53 -1.15
N VAL A 54 10.48 10.42 -1.28
CA VAL A 54 11.18 10.29 -2.56
C VAL A 54 11.98 9.00 -2.49
N VAL A 55 11.61 8.05 -3.33
CA VAL A 55 12.23 6.73 -3.33
C VAL A 55 12.76 6.37 -4.71
N MET A 56 13.91 5.73 -4.73
CA MET A 56 14.40 5.10 -5.96
C MET A 56 14.13 3.60 -5.88
N VAL A 57 13.48 3.08 -6.91
CA VAL A 57 13.05 1.68 -7.02
C VAL A 57 13.34 1.15 -8.43
N GLN A 58 13.18 -0.16 -8.66
CA GLN A 58 13.22 -0.71 -10.01
C GLN A 58 12.13 -0.07 -10.88
N LYS A 59 12.43 0.15 -12.16
CA LYS A 59 11.48 0.77 -13.11
C LYS A 59 10.16 0.01 -13.17
N GLU A 60 10.18 -1.32 -13.29
CA GLU A 60 8.98 -2.16 -13.27
C GLU A 60 8.15 -1.97 -11.99
N PHE A 61 8.81 -1.83 -10.85
CA PHE A 61 8.13 -1.56 -9.58
C PHE A 61 7.48 -0.18 -9.58
N ALA A 62 8.16 0.84 -10.12
CA ALA A 62 7.62 2.18 -10.27
C ALA A 62 6.40 2.20 -11.22
N ASP A 63 6.48 1.50 -12.36
CA ASP A 63 5.37 1.36 -13.31
C ASP A 63 4.14 0.74 -12.63
N ARG A 64 4.33 -0.27 -11.77
CA ARG A 64 3.25 -0.86 -10.96
C ARG A 64 2.67 0.08 -9.91
N MET A 65 3.44 1.03 -9.39
CA MET A 65 2.93 2.01 -8.42
C MET A 65 1.89 2.95 -9.03
N VAL A 66 1.99 3.25 -10.33
CA VAL A 66 1.16 4.21 -11.06
C VAL A 66 0.33 3.56 -12.18
N ALA A 67 0.19 2.25 -12.17
CA ALA A 67 -0.45 1.49 -13.24
C ALA A 67 -1.95 1.82 -13.37
N ASP A 68 -2.44 1.82 -14.60
CA ASP A 68 -3.86 1.96 -14.89
C ASP A 68 -4.62 0.65 -14.68
N VAL A 69 -5.91 0.77 -14.37
CA VAL A 69 -6.86 -0.36 -14.29
C VAL A 69 -6.85 -1.15 -15.59
N GLY A 70 -6.85 -2.47 -15.52
CA GLY A 70 -6.82 -3.36 -16.69
C GLY A 70 -5.44 -3.54 -17.30
N SER A 71 -4.43 -2.77 -16.89
CA SER A 71 -3.06 -2.95 -17.37
C SER A 71 -2.40 -4.20 -16.77
N PRO A 72 -1.36 -4.77 -17.41
CA PRO A 72 -0.62 -5.90 -16.87
C PRO A 72 0.01 -5.61 -15.50
N ASP A 73 0.38 -4.36 -15.25
CA ASP A 73 1.05 -3.89 -14.05
C ASP A 73 0.10 -3.53 -12.91
N TYR A 74 -1.21 -3.44 -13.20
CA TYR A 74 -2.22 -3.15 -12.17
C TYR A 74 -2.22 -4.24 -11.10
N SER A 75 -2.07 -3.84 -9.83
CA SER A 75 -1.77 -4.76 -8.75
C SER A 75 -2.27 -4.26 -7.39
N ARG A 76 -2.14 -5.12 -6.36
CA ARG A 76 -2.38 -4.73 -4.97
C ARG A 76 -1.61 -3.46 -4.58
N LEU A 77 -0.36 -3.32 -5.05
CA LEU A 77 0.45 -2.14 -4.79
C LEU A 77 -0.21 -0.88 -5.34
N THR A 78 -0.68 -0.93 -6.57
CA THR A 78 -1.38 0.17 -7.23
C THR A 78 -2.61 0.62 -6.44
N VAL A 79 -3.47 -0.33 -6.06
CA VAL A 79 -4.72 -0.05 -5.33
C VAL A 79 -4.45 0.55 -3.95
N ASN A 80 -3.48 0.01 -3.21
CA ASN A 80 -3.15 0.49 -1.87
C ASN A 80 -2.53 1.89 -1.92
N LEU A 81 -1.66 2.16 -2.89
CA LEU A 81 -1.10 3.50 -3.09
C LEU A 81 -2.18 4.48 -3.52
N PHE A 82 -3.00 4.13 -4.52
CA PHE A 82 -4.10 4.97 -4.97
C PHE A 82 -5.05 5.38 -3.84
N TYR A 83 -5.29 4.49 -2.88
CA TYR A 83 -6.16 4.79 -1.73
C TYR A 83 -5.52 5.76 -0.73
N ARG A 84 -4.20 5.75 -0.55
CA ARG A 84 -3.51 6.49 0.53
C ARG A 84 -2.64 7.66 0.09
N ALA A 85 -2.22 7.70 -1.17
CA ALA A 85 -1.24 8.66 -1.65
C ALA A 85 -1.36 8.93 -3.14
N ASP A 86 -0.83 10.06 -3.57
CA ASP A 86 -0.49 10.33 -4.97
C ASP A 86 0.94 9.86 -5.24
N CYS A 87 1.14 9.16 -6.35
CA CYS A 87 2.44 8.68 -6.79
C CYS A 87 2.79 9.30 -8.15
N GLU A 88 4.02 9.77 -8.29
CA GLU A 88 4.52 10.36 -9.52
C GLU A 88 5.93 9.84 -9.82
N ILE A 89 6.13 9.29 -11.01
CA ILE A 89 7.47 8.96 -11.51
C ILE A 89 8.12 10.28 -11.94
N MET A 90 9.14 10.71 -11.20
CA MET A 90 9.86 11.96 -11.44
C MET A 90 10.89 11.82 -12.54
N GLU A 91 11.67 10.74 -12.50
CA GLU A 91 12.80 10.54 -13.41
C GLU A 91 13.14 9.06 -13.56
N PRO A 92 13.31 8.56 -14.80
CA PRO A 92 13.92 7.26 -15.05
C PRO A 92 15.44 7.34 -14.83
N VAL A 93 16.01 6.32 -14.19
CA VAL A 93 17.46 6.23 -13.91
C VAL A 93 18.03 4.99 -14.61
N PRO A 94 18.74 5.16 -15.74
CA PRO A 94 19.34 4.04 -16.47
C PRO A 94 20.34 3.26 -15.62
N ALA A 95 20.38 1.95 -15.80
CA ALA A 95 21.33 1.07 -15.12
C ALA A 95 22.81 1.47 -15.31
N SER A 96 23.12 2.16 -16.41
CA SER A 96 24.47 2.67 -16.70
C SER A 96 24.96 3.78 -15.74
N ARG A 97 24.07 4.33 -14.91
CA ARG A 97 24.41 5.36 -13.90
C ARG A 97 24.96 4.76 -12.59
N PHE A 98 24.98 3.43 -12.48
CA PHE A 98 25.39 2.75 -11.26
C PHE A 98 26.71 1.99 -11.44
N ASP A 99 27.47 1.92 -10.36
CA ASP A 99 28.64 1.05 -10.24
C ASP A 99 28.60 0.33 -8.86
N PRO A 100 28.51 -1.01 -8.85
CA PRO A 100 28.33 -1.91 -9.99
C PRO A 100 26.98 -1.76 -10.69
N ARG A 101 26.97 -1.98 -12.00
CA ARG A 101 25.75 -1.81 -12.83
C ARG A 101 24.70 -2.87 -12.49
N PRO A 102 23.46 -2.47 -12.11
CA PRO A 102 22.36 -3.40 -11.92
C PRO A 102 21.86 -3.98 -13.25
N LYS A 103 21.05 -5.04 -13.18
CA LYS A 103 20.50 -5.72 -14.38
C LYS A 103 19.34 -4.96 -15.03
N VAL A 104 18.70 -4.04 -14.31
CA VAL A 104 17.48 -3.33 -14.71
C VAL A 104 17.61 -1.85 -14.41
N ASP A 105 16.86 -1.05 -15.14
CA ASP A 105 16.75 0.38 -14.87
C ASP A 105 15.96 0.64 -13.59
N SER A 106 16.18 1.81 -13.01
CA SER A 106 15.48 2.32 -11.84
C SER A 106 14.61 3.51 -12.21
N ALA A 107 13.79 3.96 -11.29
CA ALA A 107 13.08 5.23 -11.38
C ALA A 107 13.01 5.89 -10.00
N VAL A 108 13.03 7.21 -10.00
CA VAL A 108 12.76 8.02 -8.81
C VAL A 108 11.26 8.30 -8.78
N VAL A 109 10.63 7.99 -7.66
CA VAL A 109 9.18 8.15 -7.44
C VAL A 109 8.96 9.06 -6.25
N ARG A 110 8.08 10.05 -6.39
CA ARG A 110 7.54 10.85 -5.30
C ARG A 110 6.21 10.25 -4.84
N ILE A 111 6.04 10.14 -3.52
CA ILE A 111 4.82 9.67 -2.87
C ILE A 111 4.37 10.78 -1.94
N THR A 112 3.17 11.28 -2.13
CA THR A 112 2.57 12.33 -1.30
C THR A 112 1.27 11.81 -0.70
N PRO A 113 1.18 11.62 0.63
CA PRO A 113 -0.06 11.20 1.28
C PRO A 113 -1.20 12.16 0.95
N ARG A 114 -2.40 11.60 0.80
CA ARG A 114 -3.63 12.35 0.58
C ARG A 114 -4.80 11.68 1.29
N PRO A 115 -5.90 12.40 1.53
CA PRO A 115 -7.14 11.79 1.96
C PRO A 115 -7.61 10.71 0.98
N ALA A 116 -8.22 9.65 1.50
CA ALA A 116 -8.77 8.59 0.67
C ALA A 116 -9.77 9.17 -0.35
N PRO A 117 -9.67 8.79 -1.64
CA PRO A 117 -10.51 9.36 -2.70
C PRO A 117 -11.96 8.85 -2.68
N PHE A 118 -12.24 7.85 -1.87
CA PHE A 118 -13.57 7.29 -1.60
C PHE A 118 -13.59 6.70 -0.18
N GLU A 119 -14.78 6.62 0.40
CA GLU A 119 -14.97 6.05 1.74
C GLU A 119 -15.21 4.55 1.66
N VAL A 120 -14.78 3.82 2.68
CA VAL A 120 -15.09 2.42 2.94
C VAL A 120 -15.49 2.25 4.40
N LEU A 121 -16.35 1.26 4.69
CA LEU A 121 -16.83 1.00 6.05
C LEU A 121 -15.70 0.53 7.00
N ASP A 122 -14.69 -0.12 6.46
CA ASP A 122 -13.53 -0.62 7.22
C ASP A 122 -12.31 -0.79 6.31
N GLU A 123 -11.29 0.06 6.50
CA GLU A 123 -10.06 0.03 5.69
C GLU A 123 -9.35 -1.33 5.75
N ARG A 124 -9.35 -1.97 6.91
CA ARG A 124 -8.71 -3.29 7.06
C ARG A 124 -9.37 -4.31 6.15
N THR A 125 -10.70 -4.34 6.13
CA THR A 125 -11.44 -5.24 5.23
C THR A 125 -11.17 -4.90 3.76
N PHE A 126 -11.05 -3.62 3.41
CA PHE A 126 -10.68 -3.20 2.06
C PHE A 126 -9.31 -3.76 1.63
N PHE A 127 -8.30 -3.66 2.49
CA PHE A 127 -6.98 -4.21 2.18
C PHE A 127 -6.95 -5.74 2.19
N ASP A 128 -7.69 -6.40 3.09
CA ASP A 128 -7.85 -7.86 3.10
C ASP A 128 -8.48 -8.38 1.79
N VAL A 129 -9.55 -7.73 1.31
CA VAL A 129 -10.21 -8.06 0.03
C VAL A 129 -9.28 -7.84 -1.15
N THR A 130 -8.59 -6.71 -1.17
CA THR A 130 -7.61 -6.37 -2.21
C THR A 130 -6.52 -7.45 -2.28
N GLU A 131 -5.93 -7.82 -1.15
CA GLU A 131 -4.90 -8.85 -1.08
C GLU A 131 -5.41 -10.21 -1.53
N ALA A 132 -6.56 -10.65 -1.01
CA ALA A 132 -7.17 -11.93 -1.33
C ALA A 132 -7.45 -12.09 -2.83
N CYS A 133 -7.96 -11.03 -3.46
CA CYS A 133 -8.31 -11.06 -4.86
C CYS A 133 -7.07 -10.97 -5.78
N PHE A 134 -6.09 -10.14 -5.47
CA PHE A 134 -4.85 -10.06 -6.26
C PHE A 134 -3.97 -11.31 -6.12
N ASN A 135 -3.98 -12.02 -5.00
CA ASN A 135 -3.32 -13.31 -4.86
C ASN A 135 -3.93 -14.38 -5.79
N HIS A 136 -5.15 -14.14 -6.25
CA HIS A 136 -5.87 -14.99 -7.19
C HIS A 136 -6.31 -14.21 -8.44
N ARG A 137 -5.48 -13.30 -8.94
CA ARG A 137 -5.76 -12.32 -10.01
C ARG A 137 -6.55 -12.87 -11.20
N ARG A 138 -6.26 -14.11 -11.63
CA ARG A 138 -6.93 -14.76 -12.78
C ARG A 138 -8.29 -15.38 -12.44
N LYS A 139 -8.71 -15.38 -11.17
CA LYS A 139 -10.01 -15.93 -10.74
C LYS A 139 -11.03 -14.82 -10.61
N LYS A 140 -12.31 -15.19 -10.75
CA LYS A 140 -13.42 -14.30 -10.44
C LYS A 140 -13.41 -13.89 -8.96
N ILE A 141 -13.88 -12.68 -8.67
CA ILE A 141 -13.97 -12.12 -7.31
C ILE A 141 -14.65 -13.09 -6.34
N GLY A 142 -15.85 -13.57 -6.70
CA GLY A 142 -16.61 -14.49 -5.86
C GLY A 142 -15.85 -15.76 -5.52
N THR A 143 -15.04 -16.28 -6.45
CA THR A 143 -14.20 -17.47 -6.23
C THR A 143 -13.02 -17.13 -5.30
N SER A 144 -12.37 -15.99 -5.50
CA SER A 144 -11.23 -15.56 -4.69
C SER A 144 -11.63 -15.36 -3.24
N LEU A 145 -12.73 -14.67 -2.99
CA LEU A 145 -13.25 -14.40 -1.64
C LEU A 145 -13.66 -15.69 -0.89
N LYS A 146 -14.25 -16.65 -1.59
CA LYS A 146 -14.56 -17.96 -1.01
C LYS A 146 -13.32 -18.77 -0.67
N ASN A 147 -12.35 -18.82 -1.59
CA ASN A 147 -11.13 -19.58 -1.40
C ASN A 147 -10.26 -19.07 -0.23
N THR A 148 -10.35 -17.78 0.05
CA THR A 148 -9.64 -17.15 1.18
C THR A 148 -10.44 -17.14 2.48
N GLY A 149 -11.67 -17.66 2.46
CA GLY A 149 -12.54 -17.68 3.65
C GLY A 149 -13.09 -16.33 4.07
N LEU A 150 -12.96 -15.31 3.22
CA LEU A 150 -13.52 -13.98 3.50
C LEU A 150 -15.05 -14.00 3.50
N VAL A 151 -15.65 -14.87 2.69
CA VAL A 151 -17.09 -15.14 2.63
C VAL A 151 -17.36 -16.64 2.45
N ASP A 152 -18.50 -17.14 2.95
CA ASP A 152 -18.92 -18.52 2.71
C ASP A 152 -19.65 -18.65 1.37
N SER A 153 -20.42 -17.63 0.99
CA SER A 153 -21.13 -17.54 -0.29
C SER A 153 -20.77 -16.26 -1.01
N SER A 154 -20.61 -16.34 -2.32
CA SER A 154 -20.42 -15.17 -3.19
C SER A 154 -21.74 -14.60 -3.71
N GLU A 155 -22.88 -15.17 -3.35
CA GLU A 155 -24.18 -14.65 -3.74
C GLU A 155 -24.40 -13.24 -3.16
N GLY A 156 -24.84 -12.28 -4.00
CA GLY A 156 -25.04 -10.88 -3.58
C GLY A 156 -23.73 -10.08 -3.35
N ILE A 157 -22.56 -10.62 -3.63
CA ILE A 157 -21.31 -9.85 -3.68
C ILE A 157 -21.31 -9.02 -4.98
N PRO A 158 -21.07 -7.70 -4.93
CA PRO A 158 -20.88 -6.88 -6.12
C PRO A 158 -19.74 -7.44 -6.98
N TYR A 159 -19.86 -7.33 -8.29
CA TYR A 159 -18.81 -7.71 -9.26
C TYR A 159 -18.29 -9.15 -9.11
N ARG A 160 -19.06 -10.07 -8.49
CA ARG A 160 -18.61 -11.43 -8.17
C ARG A 160 -18.09 -12.25 -9.36
N ASP A 161 -18.57 -11.93 -10.56
CA ASP A 161 -18.24 -12.64 -11.79
C ASP A 161 -17.12 -11.97 -12.60
N GLU A 162 -16.68 -10.77 -12.17
CA GLU A 162 -15.56 -10.03 -12.73
C GLU A 162 -14.21 -10.50 -12.14
N ARG A 163 -13.11 -10.01 -12.73
CA ARG A 163 -11.76 -10.17 -12.20
C ARG A 163 -11.30 -8.88 -11.52
N ILE A 164 -10.44 -9.02 -10.51
CA ILE A 164 -9.94 -7.87 -9.74
C ILE A 164 -9.18 -6.86 -10.62
N GLU A 165 -8.53 -7.33 -11.66
CA GLU A 165 -7.74 -6.47 -12.55
C GLU A 165 -8.58 -5.53 -13.40
N ASP A 166 -9.85 -5.83 -13.60
CA ASP A 166 -10.79 -5.06 -14.40
C ASP A 166 -11.52 -3.98 -13.57
N LEU A 167 -11.37 -4.01 -12.22
CA LEU A 167 -12.11 -3.16 -11.31
C LEU A 167 -11.29 -1.93 -10.87
N ARG A 168 -11.99 -0.79 -10.80
CA ARG A 168 -11.45 0.43 -10.18
C ARG A 168 -11.33 0.24 -8.66
N PRO A 169 -10.42 0.96 -8.00
CA PRO A 169 -10.27 0.88 -6.54
C PRO A 169 -11.56 1.15 -5.76
N SER A 170 -12.42 2.05 -6.23
CA SER A 170 -13.74 2.33 -5.61
C SER A 170 -14.69 1.14 -5.69
N GLU A 171 -14.71 0.39 -6.80
CA GLU A 171 -15.52 -0.82 -6.97
C GLU A 171 -15.02 -1.95 -6.05
N ILE A 172 -13.72 -2.03 -5.81
CA ILE A 172 -13.15 -2.92 -4.79
C ILE A 172 -13.61 -2.49 -3.39
N GLY A 173 -13.78 -1.18 -3.15
CA GLY A 173 -14.36 -0.64 -1.93
C GLY A 173 -15.80 -1.14 -1.69
N GLU A 174 -16.65 -1.15 -2.71
CA GLU A 174 -18.02 -1.68 -2.63
C GLU A 174 -18.05 -3.17 -2.24
N ILE A 175 -17.12 -3.96 -2.80
CA ILE A 175 -16.95 -5.37 -2.42
C ILE A 175 -16.56 -5.48 -0.94
N ALA A 176 -15.60 -4.67 -0.50
CA ALA A 176 -15.11 -4.67 0.87
C ALA A 176 -16.22 -4.33 1.87
N ASP A 177 -17.05 -3.35 1.54
CA ASP A 177 -18.18 -2.95 2.35
C ASP A 177 -19.20 -4.08 2.52
N GLU A 178 -19.50 -4.82 1.46
CA GLU A 178 -20.41 -5.96 1.55
C GLU A 178 -19.78 -7.11 2.38
N VAL A 179 -18.49 -7.38 2.20
CA VAL A 179 -17.76 -8.36 3.03
C VAL A 179 -17.78 -7.95 4.50
N TYR A 180 -17.57 -6.68 4.81
CA TYR A 180 -17.61 -6.16 6.17
C TYR A 180 -18.99 -6.30 6.82
N ARG A 181 -20.07 -5.94 6.10
CA ARG A 181 -21.47 -6.10 6.60
C ARG A 181 -21.74 -7.54 6.98
N ARG A 182 -21.36 -8.50 6.13
CA ARG A 182 -21.55 -9.94 6.39
C ARG A 182 -20.77 -10.44 7.60
N ARG A 183 -19.52 -10.00 7.76
CA ARG A 183 -18.69 -10.35 8.92
C ARG A 183 -19.29 -9.83 10.23
N ARG A 184 -19.88 -8.63 10.21
CA ARG A 184 -20.56 -8.08 11.39
C ARG A 184 -21.86 -8.83 11.75
N CYS A 185 -22.63 -9.26 10.77
CA CYS A 185 -23.83 -10.05 11.01
C CYS A 185 -23.53 -11.43 11.62
N ARG A 186 -22.31 -11.98 11.42
CA ARG A 186 -21.88 -13.27 11.97
C ARG A 186 -21.37 -13.22 13.40
N ARG A 187 -20.94 -12.07 13.91
CA ARG A 187 -20.49 -11.96 15.31
C ARG A 187 -21.73 -12.04 16.22
N PRO A 188 -21.83 -13.06 17.11
CA PRO A 188 -22.89 -13.04 18.12
C PRO A 188 -22.78 -11.77 18.96
N ARG A 189 -23.93 -11.16 19.29
CA ARG A 189 -24.00 -10.00 20.18
C ARG A 189 -23.47 -10.40 21.56
N GLY A 190 -22.20 -10.19 21.83
CA GLY A 190 -21.64 -10.49 23.15
C GLY A 190 -20.14 -10.68 23.18
N SER A 191 -19.33 -9.70 22.74
CA SER A 191 -17.95 -9.58 23.19
C SER A 191 -17.54 -8.12 23.19
N HIS A 192 -17.02 -7.68 24.33
CA HIS A 192 -16.69 -6.31 24.70
C HIS A 192 -15.89 -5.54 23.62
N ARG A 193 -16.38 -4.33 23.43
CA ARG A 193 -15.76 -3.19 22.73
C ARG A 193 -14.29 -3.04 23.12
N LEU A 194 -13.39 -3.23 22.17
CA LEU A 194 -12.10 -2.54 22.19
C LEU A 194 -12.29 -1.25 21.40
N GLU A 195 -12.28 -0.15 22.09
CA GLU A 195 -12.30 1.18 21.49
C GLU A 195 -11.00 1.36 20.69
N ILE A 196 -11.14 1.42 19.38
CA ILE A 196 -10.06 1.87 18.51
C ILE A 196 -10.10 3.40 18.57
N GLN A 197 -9.10 3.99 19.18
CA GLN A 197 -8.91 5.43 19.13
C GLN A 197 -8.68 5.84 17.66
N HIS A 198 -9.62 6.62 17.14
CA HIS A 198 -9.43 7.33 15.88
C HIS A 198 -8.25 8.30 16.05
N VAL A 199 -7.20 8.08 15.29
CA VAL A 199 -6.14 9.09 15.13
C VAL A 199 -6.74 10.20 14.25
N VAL A 200 -7.26 11.22 14.90
CA VAL A 200 -7.69 12.45 14.25
C VAL A 200 -6.44 13.25 13.92
N PHE A 201 -6.15 13.46 12.65
CA PHE A 201 -5.10 14.37 12.22
C PHE A 201 -5.51 15.82 12.59
N PRO A 202 -4.66 16.60 13.30
CA PRO A 202 -4.93 18.01 13.51
C PRO A 202 -4.89 18.73 12.15
N ARG A 203 -5.91 19.56 11.89
CA ARG A 203 -5.87 20.52 10.79
C ARG A 203 -4.71 21.46 11.07
N MET A 204 -3.75 21.51 10.17
CA MET A 204 -2.75 22.57 10.11
C MET A 204 -3.46 23.80 9.51
N ASP A 205 -3.89 24.70 10.36
CA ASP A 205 -4.24 26.06 9.94
C ASP A 205 -2.96 26.81 9.61
N SER A 206 -3.02 27.56 8.54
CA SER A 206 -2.10 28.40 7.75
C SER A 206 -0.90 29.00 8.47
#